data_9b3986e2fafda07dd5bd283f0a6cdb91
#
_entry.id   9b3986e2fafda07dd5bd283f0a6cdb91
#
_cell.length_a   1.000
_cell.length_b   1.000
_cell.length_c   1.000
_cell.angle_alpha   90.00
_cell.angle_beta   90.00
_cell.angle_gamma   90.00
#
_symmetry.space_group_name_H-M   'P 1'
#
loop_
_entity.id
_entity.type
_entity.pdbx_description
1 polymer ?
#
loop_
_entity_poly.entity_id
_entity_poly.type
_entity_poly.pdbx_seq_one_letter_code
_entity_poly.pdbx_strand_id
1 'polypeptide(L)'
;LARLADAPFVKVEATKFTEVGYVGRDVESIIRDLADVGFKLAREHALEKVEQQAEDAVEERVLDALLPPTEGEARRDSSARQKFRKQLREGNLDEQVIEIDIASAPVGIEIMAPPGMEEMTNQLQSMFQNMSGDKRTKRKLKIKEAFKLLTEEEAAKLVNPEELKEQAIFAVEQNGIVFIDEIDKICKRGDSSGPDVSREGVQRDLLPLVEGSTVSTKHGMIKTDHILFIASGAFQMAKPSDLIPELQGRLPIRVELNSLVVDDLE
;
A
#
# COMPACT_ATOMS: atom_id res chain seq x y z
N LEU A 1 3.15 -7.53 -16.08
CA LEU A 1 4.40 -6.78 -15.96
C LEU A 1 4.63 -6.35 -14.51
N ALA A 2 3.77 -5.55 -13.88
CA ALA A 2 3.97 -5.04 -12.52
C ALA A 2 4.22 -6.17 -11.50
N ARG A 3 3.44 -7.27 -11.53
CA ARG A 3 3.66 -8.43 -10.67
C ARG A 3 5.00 -9.14 -10.91
N LEU A 4 5.46 -9.20 -12.17
CA LEU A 4 6.75 -9.81 -12.51
C LEU A 4 7.92 -8.93 -12.09
N ALA A 5 7.73 -7.61 -12.10
CA ALA A 5 8.74 -6.64 -11.71
C ALA A 5 8.68 -6.27 -10.23
N ASP A 6 7.69 -6.80 -9.49
CA ASP A 6 7.43 -6.46 -8.10
C ASP A 6 7.33 -4.93 -7.87
N ALA A 7 6.63 -4.28 -8.79
CA ALA A 7 6.56 -2.83 -8.91
C ALA A 7 5.21 -2.28 -8.41
N PRO A 8 5.20 -1.14 -7.71
CA PRO A 8 3.97 -0.42 -7.39
C PRO A 8 3.19 -0.11 -8.68
N PHE A 9 1.92 -0.48 -8.70
CA PHE A 9 1.08 -0.34 -9.89
C PHE A 9 -0.29 0.21 -9.54
N VAL A 10 -0.74 1.19 -10.31
CA VAL A 10 -2.10 1.71 -10.25
C VAL A 10 -2.71 1.78 -11.65
N LYS A 11 -3.98 1.35 -11.77
CA LYS A 11 -4.80 1.51 -12.97
C LYS A 11 -5.90 2.51 -12.68
N VAL A 12 -6.02 3.52 -13.53
CA VAL A 12 -7.04 4.57 -13.44
C VAL A 12 -7.72 4.76 -14.79
N GLU A 13 -8.94 5.25 -14.77
CA GLU A 13 -9.67 5.64 -15.98
C GLU A 13 -9.61 7.18 -16.13
N ALA A 14 -9.20 7.66 -17.29
CA ALA A 14 -9.06 9.10 -17.57
C ALA A 14 -10.36 9.89 -17.32
N THR A 15 -11.50 9.23 -17.51
CA THR A 15 -12.84 9.82 -17.33
C THR A 15 -13.21 10.11 -15.87
N LYS A 16 -12.47 9.56 -14.90
CA LYS A 16 -12.71 9.80 -13.46
C LYS A 16 -12.12 11.13 -12.96
N PHE A 17 -11.29 11.77 -13.77
CA PHE A 17 -10.65 13.03 -13.40
C PHE A 17 -11.40 14.22 -13.96
N THR A 18 -11.31 15.33 -13.25
CA THR A 18 -11.83 16.63 -13.65
C THR A 18 -10.72 17.66 -13.58
N GLU A 19 -10.83 18.69 -14.41
CA GLU A 19 -9.92 19.83 -14.39
C GLU A 19 -9.85 20.47 -12.99
N VAL A 20 -8.67 20.92 -12.60
CA VAL A 20 -8.44 21.60 -11.32
C VAL A 20 -9.41 22.77 -11.14
N GLY A 21 -10.11 22.79 -10.00
CA GLY A 21 -11.12 23.81 -9.68
C GLY A 21 -12.57 23.37 -9.89
N TYR A 22 -12.81 22.21 -10.50
CA TYR A 22 -14.15 21.59 -10.58
C TYR A 22 -14.34 20.51 -9.53
N VAL A 23 -15.59 20.19 -9.23
CA VAL A 23 -15.92 19.10 -8.31
C VAL A 23 -15.60 17.77 -8.98
N GLY A 24 -14.59 17.08 -8.47
CA GLY A 24 -14.13 15.79 -8.98
C GLY A 24 -12.77 15.41 -8.39
N ARG A 25 -12.20 14.34 -8.93
CA ARG A 25 -10.93 13.82 -8.50
C ARG A 25 -9.80 14.50 -9.28
N ASP A 26 -8.82 15.08 -8.59
CA ASP A 26 -7.64 15.65 -9.22
C ASP A 26 -6.67 14.55 -9.72
N VAL A 27 -5.85 14.88 -10.71
CA VAL A 27 -4.90 13.95 -11.33
C VAL A 27 -3.75 13.57 -10.39
N GLU A 28 -3.38 14.42 -9.42
CA GLU A 28 -2.33 14.10 -8.45
C GLU A 28 -2.73 12.95 -7.54
N SER A 29 -4.04 12.69 -7.39
CA SER A 29 -4.54 11.54 -6.64
C SER A 29 -4.03 10.20 -7.21
N ILE A 30 -3.63 10.14 -8.48
CA ILE A 30 -2.99 8.97 -9.09
C ILE A 30 -1.69 8.64 -8.35
N ILE A 31 -0.89 9.65 -8.09
CA ILE A 31 0.39 9.47 -7.40
C ILE A 31 0.18 9.18 -5.92
N ARG A 32 -0.84 9.78 -5.29
CA ARG A 32 -1.21 9.45 -3.91
C ARG A 32 -1.63 7.98 -3.77
N ASP A 33 -2.44 7.48 -4.69
CA ASP A 33 -2.83 6.06 -4.72
C ASP A 33 -1.62 5.13 -4.99
N LEU A 34 -0.74 5.53 -5.93
CA LEU A 34 0.48 4.78 -6.22
C LEU A 34 1.40 4.70 -4.99
N ALA A 35 1.49 5.80 -4.23
CA ALA A 35 2.22 5.86 -2.97
C ALA A 35 1.66 4.88 -1.94
N ASP A 36 0.34 4.82 -1.82
CA ASP A 36 -0.32 3.88 -0.90
C ASP A 36 -0.04 2.41 -1.27
N VAL A 37 -0.08 2.10 -2.55
CA VAL A 37 0.27 0.76 -3.06
C VAL A 37 1.73 0.45 -2.80
N GLY A 38 2.65 1.38 -3.09
CA GLY A 38 4.08 1.19 -2.85
C GLY A 38 4.42 1.01 -1.38
N PHE A 39 3.78 1.79 -0.50
CA PHE A 39 3.97 1.65 0.94
C PHE A 39 3.47 0.29 1.46
N LYS A 40 2.32 -0.17 0.95
CA LYS A 40 1.77 -1.49 1.30
C LYS A 40 2.72 -2.61 0.86
N LEU A 41 3.22 -2.56 -0.37
CA LEU A 41 4.16 -3.54 -0.93
C LEU A 41 5.47 -3.57 -0.14
N ALA A 42 6.06 -2.41 0.12
CA ALA A 42 7.28 -2.30 0.92
C ALA A 42 7.09 -2.86 2.34
N ARG A 43 5.91 -2.64 2.94
CA ARG A 43 5.58 -3.18 4.26
C ARG A 43 5.46 -4.70 4.24
N GLU A 44 4.81 -5.27 3.22
CA GLU A 44 4.71 -6.72 3.03
C GLU A 44 6.11 -7.35 2.94
N HIS A 45 7.00 -6.80 2.12
CA HIS A 45 8.39 -7.27 2.01
C HIS A 45 9.20 -7.10 3.31
N ALA A 46 8.99 -6.00 4.03
CA ALA A 46 9.68 -5.79 5.30
C ALA A 46 9.23 -6.81 6.36
N LEU A 47 7.95 -7.15 6.39
CA LEU A 47 7.41 -8.16 7.30
C LEU A 47 7.91 -9.56 6.95
N GLU A 48 7.93 -9.95 5.67
CA GLU A 48 8.49 -11.22 5.19
C GLU A 48 9.95 -11.41 5.61
N LYS A 49 10.77 -10.35 5.53
CA LYS A 49 12.19 -10.39 5.92
C LYS A 49 12.41 -10.67 7.41
N VAL A 50 11.49 -10.24 8.26
CA VAL A 50 11.60 -10.37 9.72
C VAL A 50 10.74 -11.50 10.28
N GLU A 51 9.96 -12.21 9.45
CA GLU A 51 8.99 -13.22 9.85
C GLU A 51 9.64 -14.30 10.74
N GLN A 52 10.77 -14.85 10.32
CA GLN A 52 11.46 -15.88 11.10
C GLN A 52 11.93 -15.39 12.47
N GLN A 53 12.41 -14.15 12.55
CA GLN A 53 12.83 -13.54 13.81
C GLN A 53 11.63 -13.25 14.73
N ALA A 54 10.52 -12.85 14.13
CA ALA A 54 9.27 -12.63 14.84
C ALA A 54 8.71 -13.95 15.39
N GLU A 55 8.72 -15.03 14.61
CA GLU A 55 8.30 -16.36 15.05
C GLU A 55 9.15 -16.87 16.21
N ASP A 56 10.47 -16.73 16.15
CA ASP A 56 11.37 -17.12 17.24
C ASP A 56 11.06 -16.32 18.53
N ALA A 57 10.80 -15.03 18.42
CA ALA A 57 10.42 -14.19 19.57
C ALA A 57 9.05 -14.59 20.14
N VAL A 58 8.09 -14.95 19.30
CA VAL A 58 6.76 -15.42 19.72
C VAL A 58 6.85 -16.77 20.40
N GLU A 59 7.67 -17.70 19.88
CA GLU A 59 7.91 -19.01 20.52
C GLU A 59 8.38 -18.80 21.96
N GLU A 60 9.32 -17.90 22.20
CA GLU A 60 9.79 -17.58 23.55
C GLU A 60 8.70 -17.00 24.45
N ARG A 61 7.87 -16.07 23.94
CA ARG A 61 6.74 -15.48 24.69
C ARG A 61 5.68 -16.52 25.05
N VAL A 62 5.34 -17.42 24.15
CA VAL A 62 4.40 -18.52 24.40
C VAL A 62 4.96 -19.50 25.42
N LEU A 63 6.25 -19.82 25.33
CA LEU A 63 6.92 -20.67 26.33
C LEU A 63 6.95 -20.01 27.71
N ASP A 64 7.13 -18.71 27.81
CA ASP A 64 7.07 -17.96 29.09
C ASP A 64 5.66 -17.97 29.69
N ALA A 65 4.62 -17.95 28.85
CA ALA A 65 3.22 -18.07 29.30
C ALA A 65 2.88 -19.48 29.78
N LEU A 66 3.46 -20.52 29.16
CA LEU A 66 3.24 -21.92 29.54
C LEU A 66 4.05 -22.32 30.77
N LEU A 67 5.25 -21.77 30.93
CA LEU A 67 6.21 -22.04 32.01
C LEU A 67 6.58 -20.70 32.68
N PRO A 68 5.74 -20.19 33.58
CA PRO A 68 6.07 -18.96 34.30
C PRO A 68 7.40 -19.11 35.04
N PRO A 69 8.27 -18.11 35.01
CA PRO A 69 9.58 -18.17 35.62
C PRO A 69 9.49 -18.40 37.14
N THR A 70 9.98 -19.51 37.60
CA THR A 70 10.27 -19.74 39.01
C THR A 70 11.59 -19.05 39.39
N GLU A 71 11.63 -18.37 40.54
CA GLU A 71 12.84 -17.70 41.01
C GLU A 71 13.95 -18.71 41.22
N GLY A 72 15.05 -18.60 40.45
CA GLY A 72 16.30 -19.29 40.72
C GLY A 72 16.92 -20.19 39.64
N GLU A 73 16.19 -20.54 38.56
CA GLU A 73 16.76 -21.38 37.50
C GLU A 73 17.12 -20.61 36.23
N ALA A 74 18.27 -20.97 35.64
CA ALA A 74 18.74 -20.43 34.36
C ALA A 74 17.68 -20.70 33.26
N ARG A 75 16.96 -19.67 32.87
CA ARG A 75 15.66 -19.63 32.19
C ARG A 75 15.61 -20.26 30.80
N ARG A 76 16.75 -20.55 30.14
CA ARG A 76 16.74 -20.85 28.70
C ARG A 76 16.90 -22.33 28.33
N ASP A 77 17.41 -23.17 29.24
CA ASP A 77 17.83 -24.56 28.91
C ASP A 77 17.24 -25.66 29.79
N SER A 78 16.10 -25.43 30.46
CA SER A 78 15.47 -26.52 31.18
C SER A 78 14.96 -27.59 30.20
N SER A 79 15.11 -28.86 30.55
CA SER A 79 14.63 -30.01 29.75
C SER A 79 13.11 -29.92 29.50
N ALA A 80 12.37 -29.31 30.44
CA ALA A 80 10.94 -29.03 30.27
C ALA A 80 10.68 -28.01 29.15
N ARG A 81 11.44 -26.91 29.11
CA ARG A 81 11.27 -25.87 28.09
C ARG A 81 11.55 -26.41 26.67
N GLN A 82 12.58 -27.21 26.52
CA GLN A 82 12.91 -27.88 25.26
C GLN A 82 11.80 -28.85 24.81
N LYS A 83 11.18 -29.57 25.77
CA LYS A 83 10.07 -30.48 25.49
C LYS A 83 8.82 -29.72 25.01
N PHE A 84 8.47 -28.62 25.70
CA PHE A 84 7.34 -27.77 25.29
C PHE A 84 7.61 -27.08 23.93
N ARG A 85 8.82 -26.60 23.68
CA ARG A 85 9.24 -26.07 22.39
C ARG A 85 9.02 -27.06 21.25
N LYS A 86 9.44 -28.32 21.46
CA LYS A 86 9.20 -29.37 20.46
C LYS A 86 7.71 -29.61 20.23
N GLN A 87 6.90 -29.69 21.29
CA GLN A 87 5.46 -29.88 21.17
C GLN A 87 4.75 -28.70 20.49
N LEU A 88 5.23 -27.49 20.73
CA LEU A 88 4.73 -26.26 20.07
C LEU A 88 4.99 -26.32 18.56
N ARG A 89 6.23 -26.66 18.15
CA ARG A 89 6.60 -26.78 16.72
C ARG A 89 5.89 -27.94 16.01
N GLU A 90 5.52 -28.98 16.73
CA GLU A 90 4.74 -30.11 16.21
C GLU A 90 3.24 -29.82 16.16
N GLY A 91 2.76 -28.65 16.64
CA GLY A 91 1.35 -28.28 16.68
C GLY A 91 0.52 -29.01 17.74
N ASN A 92 1.16 -29.78 18.63
CA ASN A 92 0.47 -30.59 19.64
C ASN A 92 -0.21 -29.74 20.74
N LEU A 93 0.13 -28.45 20.82
CA LEU A 93 -0.39 -27.51 21.81
C LEU A 93 -1.34 -26.47 21.23
N ASP A 94 -1.66 -26.51 19.95
CA ASP A 94 -2.42 -25.50 19.21
C ASP A 94 -3.78 -25.16 19.85
N GLU A 95 -4.48 -26.16 20.37
CA GLU A 95 -5.79 -26.02 21.00
C GLU A 95 -5.73 -25.63 22.49
N GLN A 96 -4.55 -25.61 23.08
CA GLN A 96 -4.38 -25.21 24.49
C GLN A 96 -4.61 -23.70 24.64
N VAL A 97 -5.34 -23.32 25.68
CA VAL A 97 -5.63 -21.92 25.99
C VAL A 97 -4.54 -21.38 26.92
N ILE A 98 -3.96 -20.26 26.54
CA ILE A 98 -2.99 -19.50 27.33
C ILE A 98 -3.51 -18.09 27.62
N GLU A 99 -3.06 -17.51 28.72
CA GLU A 99 -3.28 -16.09 29.03
C GLU A 99 -2.04 -15.31 28.62
N ILE A 100 -2.21 -14.37 27.69
CA ILE A 100 -1.10 -13.63 27.13
C ILE A 100 -1.42 -12.15 27.04
N ASP A 101 -0.40 -11.31 27.24
CA ASP A 101 -0.49 -9.87 27.08
C ASP A 101 -0.33 -9.51 25.61
N ILE A 102 -1.40 -9.02 25.00
CA ILE A 102 -1.43 -8.56 23.60
C ILE A 102 -1.58 -7.05 23.61
N ALA A 103 -0.83 -6.36 22.74
CA ALA A 103 -1.04 -4.95 22.47
C ALA A 103 -2.50 -4.76 22.04
N SER A 104 -3.25 -3.91 22.76
CA SER A 104 -4.60 -3.57 22.33
C SER A 104 -4.48 -2.91 20.98
N ALA A 105 -5.09 -3.51 19.93
CA ALA A 105 -5.22 -2.83 18.66
C ALA A 105 -5.78 -1.43 18.95
N PRO A 106 -5.19 -0.36 18.38
CA PRO A 106 -5.79 0.95 18.52
C PRO A 106 -7.24 0.79 18.06
N VAL A 107 -8.18 1.09 18.92
CA VAL A 107 -9.59 1.15 18.53
C VAL A 107 -9.62 2.22 17.46
N GLY A 108 -9.69 1.80 16.21
CA GLY A 108 -9.80 2.69 15.08
C GLY A 108 -11.11 3.46 15.23
N ILE A 109 -11.06 4.58 15.91
CA ILE A 109 -12.09 5.59 15.78
C ILE A 109 -11.84 6.15 14.38
N GLU A 110 -12.52 5.60 13.37
CA GLU A 110 -12.68 6.26 12.09
C GLU A 110 -13.41 7.57 12.34
N ILE A 111 -12.64 8.61 12.61
CA ILE A 111 -13.17 9.97 12.62
C ILE A 111 -13.36 10.30 11.15
N MET A 112 -14.58 10.13 10.63
CA MET A 112 -14.97 10.65 9.32
C MET A 112 -14.88 12.18 9.40
N ALA A 113 -13.73 12.69 8.98
CA ALA A 113 -13.56 14.13 8.87
C ALA A 113 -14.27 14.65 7.60
N PRO A 114 -14.94 15.80 7.67
CA PRO A 114 -15.39 16.49 6.46
C PRO A 114 -14.20 16.83 5.56
N PRO A 115 -14.40 16.89 4.23
CA PRO A 115 -13.35 17.29 3.30
C PRO A 115 -12.72 18.63 3.68
N GLY A 116 -11.39 18.68 3.81
CA GLY A 116 -10.62 19.87 4.16
C GLY A 116 -10.11 19.94 5.62
N MET A 117 -10.41 18.94 6.47
CA MET A 117 -9.91 18.89 7.87
C MET A 117 -8.95 17.70 8.10
N GLU A 118 -8.36 17.17 7.05
CA GLU A 118 -7.51 15.97 7.08
C GLU A 118 -6.26 16.13 7.95
N GLU A 119 -5.61 17.30 7.90
CA GLU A 119 -4.43 17.59 8.74
C GLU A 119 -4.77 17.63 10.24
N MET A 120 -5.92 18.20 10.59
CA MET A 120 -6.35 18.27 11.99
C MET A 120 -6.75 16.90 12.52
N THR A 121 -7.33 16.06 11.68
CA THR A 121 -7.67 14.67 12.01
C THR A 121 -6.41 13.82 12.21
N ASN A 122 -5.40 13.99 11.36
CA ASN A 122 -4.10 13.32 11.51
C ASN A 122 -3.36 13.76 12.77
N GLN A 123 -3.40 15.05 13.14
CA GLN A 123 -2.83 15.53 14.39
C GLN A 123 -3.57 14.99 15.61
N LEU A 124 -4.91 14.96 15.59
CA LEU A 124 -5.71 14.36 16.65
C LEU A 124 -5.44 12.85 16.76
N GLN A 125 -5.36 12.15 15.64
CA GLN A 125 -5.07 10.70 15.62
C GLN A 125 -3.68 10.39 16.17
N SER A 126 -2.66 11.18 15.84
CA SER A 126 -1.31 11.05 16.40
C SER A 126 -1.28 11.39 17.91
N MET A 127 -2.06 12.37 18.34
CA MET A 127 -2.19 12.74 19.75
C MET A 127 -2.90 11.64 20.55
N PHE A 128 -3.95 11.02 20.00
CA PHE A 128 -4.63 9.87 20.60
C PHE A 128 -3.74 8.61 20.62
N GLN A 129 -2.94 8.35 19.57
CA GLN A 129 -1.96 7.27 19.57
C GLN A 129 -0.90 7.46 20.66
N ASN A 130 -0.40 8.67 20.85
CA ASN A 130 0.57 8.98 21.89
C ASN A 130 -0.03 8.95 23.31
N MET A 131 -1.32 9.26 23.47
CA MET A 131 -2.02 9.15 24.76
C MET A 131 -2.51 7.73 25.08
N SER A 132 -2.69 6.89 24.08
CA SER A 132 -3.06 5.47 24.24
C SER A 132 -1.85 4.61 24.54
N GLY A 133 -0.86 5.12 25.28
CA GLY A 133 0.34 4.39 25.64
C GLY A 133 0.06 2.91 25.88
N ASP A 134 0.91 2.07 25.44
CA ASP A 134 1.07 0.61 25.48
C ASP A 134 0.09 -0.14 26.43
N LYS A 135 -1.23 0.03 26.21
CA LYS A 135 -2.25 -0.69 26.97
C LYS A 135 -2.26 -2.13 26.51
N ARG A 136 -1.49 -2.95 27.21
CA ARG A 136 -1.54 -4.40 27.05
C ARG A 136 -2.79 -4.93 27.75
N THR A 137 -3.54 -5.76 27.05
CA THR A 137 -4.71 -6.41 27.60
C THR A 137 -4.44 -7.91 27.68
N LYS A 138 -4.61 -8.47 28.88
CA LYS A 138 -4.55 -9.92 29.05
C LYS A 138 -5.73 -10.57 28.37
N ARG A 139 -5.45 -11.46 27.42
CA ARG A 139 -6.47 -12.25 26.72
C ARG A 139 -6.19 -13.73 26.85
N LYS A 140 -7.26 -14.50 26.99
CA LYS A 140 -7.22 -15.95 26.93
C LYS A 140 -7.50 -16.40 25.50
N LEU A 141 -6.51 -16.95 24.84
CA LEU A 141 -6.59 -17.40 23.43
C LEU A 141 -5.99 -18.80 23.31
N LYS A 142 -6.41 -19.52 22.28
CA LYS A 142 -5.73 -20.75 21.85
C LYS A 142 -4.34 -20.39 21.34
N ILE A 143 -3.36 -21.27 21.57
CA ILE A 143 -1.96 -21.03 21.16
C ILE A 143 -1.87 -20.70 19.68
N LYS A 144 -2.58 -21.41 18.81
CA LYS A 144 -2.62 -21.14 17.38
C LYS A 144 -3.05 -19.70 17.03
N GLU A 145 -4.08 -19.20 17.71
CA GLU A 145 -4.57 -17.82 17.50
C GLU A 145 -3.61 -16.79 18.09
N ALA A 146 -3.10 -17.08 19.30
CA ALA A 146 -2.12 -16.25 19.97
C ALA A 146 -0.84 -16.12 19.13
N PHE A 147 -0.34 -17.22 18.56
CA PHE A 147 0.86 -17.27 17.75
C PHE A 147 0.74 -16.32 16.55
N LYS A 148 -0.36 -16.39 15.80
CA LYS A 148 -0.60 -15.50 14.65
C LYS A 148 -0.59 -14.03 15.04
N LEU A 149 -1.36 -13.65 16.08
CA LEU A 149 -1.47 -12.26 16.52
C LEU A 149 -0.14 -11.71 17.05
N LEU A 150 0.62 -12.55 17.76
CA LEU A 150 1.91 -12.17 18.32
C LEU A 150 2.98 -12.06 17.24
N THR A 151 2.95 -12.90 16.19
CA THR A 151 3.89 -12.79 15.07
C THR A 151 3.69 -11.47 14.34
N GLU A 152 2.45 -11.06 14.10
CA GLU A 152 2.15 -9.74 13.53
C GLU A 152 2.65 -8.60 14.45
N GLU A 153 2.49 -8.72 15.77
CA GLU A 153 2.95 -7.73 16.75
C GLU A 153 4.49 -7.66 16.82
N GLU A 154 5.16 -8.80 16.89
CA GLU A 154 6.64 -8.84 16.98
C GLU A 154 7.28 -8.42 15.65
N ALA A 155 6.74 -8.86 14.50
CA ALA A 155 7.21 -8.42 13.20
C ALA A 155 7.09 -6.89 13.03
N ALA A 156 5.97 -6.30 13.47
CA ALA A 156 5.79 -4.86 13.43
C ALA A 156 6.80 -4.08 14.28
N LYS A 157 7.31 -4.67 15.37
CA LYS A 157 8.35 -4.05 16.22
C LYS A 157 9.74 -4.11 15.58
N LEU A 158 10.00 -5.14 14.76
CA LEU A 158 11.28 -5.35 14.10
C LEU A 158 11.44 -4.48 12.86
N VAL A 159 10.34 -4.02 12.25
CA VAL A 159 10.38 -3.14 11.07
C VAL A 159 10.65 -1.70 11.50
N ASN A 160 11.69 -1.11 10.94
CA ASN A 160 12.00 0.31 11.13
C ASN A 160 11.06 1.17 10.26
N PRO A 161 10.21 2.05 10.86
CA PRO A 161 9.25 2.84 10.10
C PRO A 161 9.89 3.83 9.12
N GLU A 162 11.04 4.43 9.47
CA GLU A 162 11.72 5.40 8.62
C GLU A 162 12.34 4.72 7.39
N GLU A 163 13.02 3.59 7.60
CA GLU A 163 13.58 2.79 6.52
C GLU A 163 12.49 2.26 5.59
N LEU A 164 11.37 1.81 6.14
CA LEU A 164 10.19 1.39 5.37
C LEU A 164 9.68 2.50 4.47
N LYS A 165 9.57 3.71 5.02
CA LYS A 165 9.13 4.89 4.28
C LYS A 165 10.08 5.25 3.14
N GLU A 166 11.38 5.25 3.39
CA GLU A 166 12.40 5.52 2.36
C GLU A 166 12.36 4.48 1.25
N GLN A 167 12.27 3.19 1.60
CA GLN A 167 12.15 2.10 0.63
C GLN A 167 10.87 2.22 -0.21
N ALA A 168 9.74 2.55 0.41
CA ALA A 168 8.47 2.73 -0.28
C ALA A 168 8.52 3.91 -1.28
N ILE A 169 9.04 5.06 -0.86
CA ILE A 169 9.20 6.24 -1.74
C ILE A 169 10.12 5.89 -2.90
N PHE A 170 11.26 5.26 -2.63
CA PHE A 170 12.21 4.85 -3.66
C PHE A 170 11.57 3.88 -4.66
N ALA A 171 10.83 2.87 -4.19
CA ALA A 171 10.15 1.90 -5.05
C ALA A 171 9.10 2.58 -5.95
N VAL A 172 8.35 3.55 -5.43
CA VAL A 172 7.36 4.32 -6.21
C VAL A 172 8.05 5.19 -7.26
N GLU A 173 9.08 5.94 -6.87
CA GLU A 173 9.78 6.84 -7.78
C GLU A 173 10.55 6.13 -8.89
N GLN A 174 11.17 4.97 -8.60
CA GLN A 174 12.05 4.28 -9.56
C GLN A 174 11.36 3.16 -10.34
N ASN A 175 10.35 2.51 -9.75
CA ASN A 175 9.71 1.33 -10.33
C ASN A 175 8.20 1.51 -10.52
N GLY A 176 7.62 2.65 -10.12
CA GLY A 176 6.19 2.90 -10.19
C GLY A 176 5.64 2.84 -11.61
N ILE A 177 4.47 2.23 -11.77
CA ILE A 177 3.77 2.11 -13.04
C ILE A 177 2.36 2.65 -12.91
N VAL A 178 2.01 3.62 -13.74
CA VAL A 178 0.66 4.19 -13.85
C VAL A 178 0.06 3.78 -15.17
N PHE A 179 -1.09 3.13 -15.13
CA PHE A 179 -1.85 2.76 -16.32
C PHE A 179 -3.11 3.62 -16.40
N ILE A 180 -3.20 4.47 -17.44
CA ILE A 180 -4.33 5.37 -17.68
C ILE A 180 -5.17 4.76 -18.80
N ASP A 181 -6.34 4.25 -18.43
CA ASP A 181 -7.29 3.67 -19.39
C ASP A 181 -8.26 4.73 -19.93
N GLU A 182 -8.85 4.43 -21.09
CA GLU A 182 -9.85 5.31 -21.74
C GLU A 182 -9.35 6.73 -22.05
N ILE A 183 -8.05 6.88 -22.40
CA ILE A 183 -7.47 8.20 -22.73
C ILE A 183 -8.17 8.85 -23.93
N ASP A 184 -8.75 8.06 -24.84
CA ASP A 184 -9.53 8.54 -26.01
C ASP A 184 -10.80 9.31 -25.59
N LYS A 185 -11.32 9.09 -24.38
CA LYS A 185 -12.54 9.76 -23.89
C LYS A 185 -12.30 11.21 -23.46
N ILE A 186 -11.05 11.57 -23.18
CA ILE A 186 -10.67 12.94 -22.86
C ILE A 186 -10.08 13.68 -24.08
N CYS A 187 -10.08 13.07 -25.27
CA CYS A 187 -9.75 13.74 -26.53
C CYS A 187 -10.82 14.76 -26.90
N LYS A 188 -10.41 15.79 -27.62
CA LYS A 188 -11.30 16.80 -28.19
C LYS A 188 -12.20 16.14 -29.23
N ARG A 189 -13.52 16.26 -29.08
CA ARG A 189 -14.48 15.86 -30.13
C ARG A 189 -14.73 17.07 -31.05
N GLY A 190 -14.51 16.87 -32.35
CA GLY A 190 -14.77 17.91 -33.34
C GLY A 190 -16.19 18.42 -33.23
N ASP A 191 -16.36 19.74 -33.38
CA ASP A 191 -17.61 20.51 -33.63
C ASP A 191 -18.76 20.46 -32.62
N SER A 192 -18.59 20.10 -31.38
CA SER A 192 -19.63 20.30 -30.38
C SER A 192 -19.31 21.53 -29.51
N SER A 193 -20.08 22.62 -29.71
CA SER A 193 -20.13 23.80 -28.83
C SER A 193 -20.77 23.44 -27.46
N GLY A 194 -20.10 22.61 -26.68
CA GLY A 194 -20.48 22.18 -25.33
C GLY A 194 -19.23 22.14 -24.44
N PRO A 195 -19.32 21.82 -23.16
CA PRO A 195 -18.24 21.95 -22.17
C PRO A 195 -17.06 20.99 -22.43
N ASP A 196 -16.44 21.09 -23.61
CA ASP A 196 -15.21 20.36 -23.97
C ASP A 196 -13.95 20.90 -23.24
N VAL A 197 -14.07 22.07 -22.61
CA VAL A 197 -12.98 22.73 -21.86
C VAL A 197 -12.47 21.82 -20.75
N SER A 198 -13.35 21.10 -20.08
CA SER A 198 -13.02 20.20 -18.98
C SER A 198 -12.16 18.98 -19.41
N ARG A 199 -12.32 18.47 -20.64
CA ARG A 199 -11.55 17.30 -21.12
C ARG A 199 -10.12 17.64 -21.51
N GLU A 200 -9.94 18.77 -22.20
CA GLU A 200 -8.62 19.31 -22.51
C GLU A 200 -7.90 19.74 -21.24
N GLY A 201 -8.63 20.25 -20.23
CA GLY A 201 -8.11 20.58 -18.92
C GLY A 201 -7.47 19.36 -18.23
N VAL A 202 -8.14 18.20 -18.22
CA VAL A 202 -7.57 16.96 -17.65
C VAL A 202 -6.28 16.56 -18.36
N GLN A 203 -6.20 16.69 -19.68
CA GLN A 203 -4.96 16.41 -20.41
C GLN A 203 -3.83 17.35 -19.99
N ARG A 204 -4.12 18.65 -19.78
CA ARG A 204 -3.14 19.63 -19.32
C ARG A 204 -2.71 19.37 -17.88
N ASP A 205 -3.64 18.94 -17.02
CA ASP A 205 -3.33 18.60 -15.62
C ASP A 205 -2.47 17.33 -15.51
N LEU A 206 -2.57 16.39 -16.47
CA LEU A 206 -1.71 15.22 -16.55
C LEU A 206 -0.26 15.55 -16.97
N LEU A 207 -0.04 16.63 -17.72
CA LEU A 207 1.29 16.98 -18.24
C LEU A 207 2.37 17.08 -17.16
N PRO A 208 2.18 17.83 -16.05
CA PRO A 208 3.21 17.92 -15.01
C PRO A 208 3.61 16.55 -14.45
N LEU A 209 2.64 15.63 -14.31
CA LEU A 209 2.93 14.29 -13.79
C LEU A 209 3.79 13.48 -14.76
N VAL A 210 3.50 13.57 -16.07
CA VAL A 210 4.21 12.82 -17.11
C VAL A 210 5.56 13.48 -17.45
N GLU A 211 5.68 14.79 -17.28
CA GLU A 211 6.91 15.55 -17.51
C GLU A 211 7.92 15.47 -16.36
N GLY A 212 7.46 15.15 -15.17
CA GLY A 212 8.22 15.14 -13.94
C GLY A 212 7.81 16.30 -13.03
N SER A 213 7.22 15.96 -11.90
CA SER A 213 6.80 16.89 -10.86
C SER A 213 6.97 16.26 -9.49
N THR A 214 6.78 17.05 -8.45
CA THR A 214 6.81 16.55 -7.07
C THR A 214 5.42 16.66 -6.47
N VAL A 215 4.86 15.53 -6.06
CA VAL A 215 3.52 15.42 -5.49
C VAL A 215 3.60 15.15 -3.99
N SER A 216 2.82 15.91 -3.21
CA SER A 216 2.71 15.70 -1.77
C SER A 216 1.74 14.56 -1.47
N THR A 217 2.20 13.59 -0.66
CA THR A 217 1.41 12.46 -0.20
C THR A 217 1.52 12.32 1.32
N LYS A 218 0.65 11.53 1.93
CA LYS A 218 0.72 11.23 3.37
C LYS A 218 2.00 10.48 3.77
N HIS A 219 2.69 9.84 2.80
CA HIS A 219 3.94 9.13 3.02
C HIS A 219 5.18 10.01 2.77
N GLY A 220 5.00 11.19 2.21
CA GLY A 220 6.06 12.14 1.87
C GLY A 220 5.94 12.68 0.46
N MET A 221 6.96 13.41 0.03
CA MET A 221 7.04 13.96 -1.33
C MET A 221 7.51 12.87 -2.30
N ILE A 222 6.86 12.76 -3.45
CA ILE A 222 7.19 11.79 -4.50
C ILE A 222 7.47 12.52 -5.80
N LYS A 223 8.60 12.23 -6.41
CA LYS A 223 9.00 12.71 -7.75
C LYS A 223 8.51 11.73 -8.80
N THR A 224 7.92 12.28 -9.88
CA THR A 224 7.32 11.44 -10.94
C THR A 224 8.24 11.21 -12.13
N ASP A 225 9.47 11.72 -12.10
CA ASP A 225 10.40 11.73 -13.23
C ASP A 225 10.70 10.35 -13.84
N HIS A 226 10.72 9.29 -13.01
CA HIS A 226 11.03 7.93 -13.44
C HIS A 226 9.83 6.99 -13.40
N ILE A 227 8.64 7.49 -13.07
CA ILE A 227 7.42 6.69 -13.09
C ILE A 227 7.04 6.38 -14.53
N LEU A 228 6.76 5.11 -14.82
CA LEU A 228 6.30 4.67 -16.14
C LEU A 228 4.80 4.95 -16.31
N PHE A 229 4.46 5.83 -17.25
CA PHE A 229 3.09 6.09 -17.65
C PHE A 229 2.73 5.32 -18.92
N ILE A 230 1.66 4.54 -18.86
CA ILE A 230 1.09 3.80 -19.98
C ILE A 230 -0.34 4.28 -20.17
N ALA A 231 -0.66 4.78 -21.34
CA ALA A 231 -2.02 5.20 -21.68
C ALA A 231 -2.64 4.23 -22.70
N SER A 232 -3.91 3.87 -22.49
CA SER A 232 -4.67 3.04 -23.42
C SER A 232 -6.00 3.69 -23.79
N GLY A 233 -6.50 3.38 -24.98
CA GLY A 233 -7.79 3.82 -25.48
C GLY A 233 -8.21 3.06 -26.71
N ALA A 234 -9.52 2.91 -26.91
CA ALA A 234 -10.07 2.22 -28.07
C ALA A 234 -9.99 3.06 -29.35
N PHE A 235 -9.91 4.37 -29.26
CA PHE A 235 -9.82 5.33 -30.37
C PHE A 235 -10.84 5.13 -31.49
N GLN A 236 -12.06 4.66 -31.17
CA GLN A 236 -13.12 4.43 -32.16
C GLN A 236 -13.68 5.73 -32.74
N MET A 237 -13.81 6.76 -31.89
CA MET A 237 -14.42 8.06 -32.22
C MET A 237 -13.39 9.20 -32.23
N ALA A 238 -12.20 8.96 -31.76
CA ALA A 238 -11.09 9.89 -31.71
C ALA A 238 -9.83 9.21 -32.25
N LYS A 239 -8.81 9.98 -32.58
CA LYS A 239 -7.49 9.47 -32.99
C LYS A 239 -6.45 9.86 -31.95
N PRO A 240 -5.32 9.15 -31.85
CA PRO A 240 -4.21 9.59 -30.99
C PRO A 240 -3.72 11.01 -31.29
N SER A 241 -3.91 11.49 -32.53
CA SER A 241 -3.63 12.87 -32.95
C SER A 241 -4.58 13.92 -32.39
N ASP A 242 -5.69 13.51 -31.78
CA ASP A 242 -6.68 14.42 -31.16
C ASP A 242 -6.35 14.71 -29.68
N LEU A 243 -5.33 14.06 -29.13
CA LEU A 243 -4.70 14.47 -27.88
C LEU A 243 -3.95 15.80 -28.08
N ILE A 244 -3.77 16.58 -27.02
CA ILE A 244 -2.97 17.81 -27.12
C ILE A 244 -1.52 17.46 -27.52
N PRO A 245 -0.88 18.28 -28.36
CA PRO A 245 0.46 17.97 -28.90
C PRO A 245 1.51 17.69 -27.85
N GLU A 246 1.44 18.39 -26.72
CA GLU A 246 2.37 18.25 -25.60
C GLU A 246 2.28 16.84 -25.01
N LEU A 247 1.07 16.31 -24.76
CA LEU A 247 0.87 14.98 -24.23
C LEU A 247 1.28 13.90 -25.23
N GLN A 248 1.03 14.12 -26.54
CA GLN A 248 1.49 13.22 -27.59
C GLN A 248 3.03 13.09 -27.60
N GLY A 249 3.74 14.19 -27.36
CA GLY A 249 5.20 14.23 -27.29
C GLY A 249 5.78 13.45 -26.10
N ARG A 250 4.99 13.32 -25.02
CA ARG A 250 5.39 12.58 -23.80
C ARG A 250 5.00 11.10 -23.82
N LEU A 251 4.15 10.69 -24.76
CA LEU A 251 3.77 9.30 -25.02
C LEU A 251 4.27 8.87 -26.44
N PRO A 252 5.60 8.84 -26.66
CA PRO A 252 6.18 8.66 -27.98
C PRO A 252 6.06 7.23 -28.51
N ILE A 253 5.99 6.24 -27.62
CA ILE A 253 5.89 4.83 -27.99
C ILE A 253 4.42 4.48 -28.18
N ARG A 254 4.06 4.09 -29.40
CA ARG A 254 2.70 3.70 -29.76
C ARG A 254 2.68 2.24 -30.16
N VAL A 255 1.74 1.50 -29.60
CA VAL A 255 1.49 0.10 -29.90
C VAL A 255 0.04 -0.06 -30.29
N GLU A 256 -0.22 -0.69 -31.41
CA GLU A 256 -1.55 -1.07 -31.84
C GLU A 256 -1.76 -2.56 -31.60
N LEU A 257 -2.83 -2.89 -30.88
CA LEU A 257 -3.19 -4.27 -30.59
C LEU A 257 -4.16 -4.77 -31.66
N ASN A 258 -3.83 -5.89 -32.28
CA ASN A 258 -4.72 -6.57 -33.22
C ASN A 258 -5.87 -7.26 -32.47
N SER A 259 -6.95 -7.55 -33.18
CA SER A 259 -8.03 -8.39 -32.65
C SER A 259 -7.48 -9.77 -32.33
N LEU A 260 -7.90 -10.32 -31.18
CA LEU A 260 -7.55 -11.69 -30.80
C LEU A 260 -8.08 -12.67 -31.85
N VAL A 261 -7.22 -13.60 -32.29
CA VAL A 261 -7.57 -14.73 -33.12
C VAL A 261 -7.64 -16.01 -32.27
N VAL A 262 -8.18 -17.09 -32.84
CA VAL A 262 -8.39 -18.35 -32.10
C VAL A 262 -7.08 -18.88 -31.50
N ASP A 263 -5.98 -18.72 -32.23
CA ASP A 263 -4.64 -19.18 -31.81
C ASP A 263 -4.05 -18.36 -30.64
N ASP A 264 -4.60 -17.15 -30.35
CA ASP A 264 -4.20 -16.33 -29.20
C ASP A 264 -4.93 -16.75 -27.90
N LEU A 265 -5.91 -17.66 -28.01
CA LEU A 265 -6.76 -18.10 -26.88
C LEU A 265 -6.37 -19.49 -26.37
N GLU A 266 -5.44 -20.18 -27.02
CA GLU A 266 -4.83 -21.44 -26.56
C GLU A 266 -3.58 -21.17 -25.69
#